data_914796846d577312680cad8db0d4904d
#
_entry.id   914796846d577312680cad8db0d4904d
#
_cell.length_a   1.000
_cell.length_b   1.000
_cell.length_c   1.000
_cell.angle_alpha   90.00
_cell.angle_beta   90.00
_cell.angle_gamma   90.00
#
_symmetry.space_group_name_H-M   'P 1'
#
loop_
_entity.id
_entity.type
_entity.pdbx_description
1 polymer ?
#
loop_
_entity_poly.entity_id
_entity_poly.type
_entity_poly.pdbx_seq_one_letter_code
_entity_poly.pdbx_strand_id
1 'polypeptide(L)'
;VFVNTTGTITEETVPARARPVYQAVITITNPETGAKASFAAKLNVPTDAQILAAWGEEKDQVPFVIDIGGTSAFSAANLNGQGYGLVTFKATDIYPDDSNADDGIDRAGVYTTLYPYDANDYKHASGALMAWSWAASQIVTALENPAEGTSLTLGELVRLDPAKTVITGHSRYGKAAMFTAAFDDRISICVPSECGGSGIQSYRYKVEGKIFNFNTSAYAKADRVYGKTEVPTVSYGKGNSWFPETAAMFVAR
;
A
#
# COMPACT_ATOMS: atom_id res chain seq x y z
N VAL A 1 5.61 0.61 -15.68
CA VAL A 1 4.75 -0.18 -16.58
C VAL A 1 4.58 -1.55 -15.94
N PHE A 2 3.37 -1.82 -15.44
CA PHE A 2 3.06 -3.07 -14.72
C PHE A 2 2.63 -4.11 -15.75
N VAL A 3 3.57 -4.84 -16.30
CA VAL A 3 3.30 -5.89 -17.28
C VAL A 3 3.37 -7.25 -16.58
N ASN A 4 2.35 -8.08 -16.73
CA ASN A 4 2.27 -9.45 -16.20
C ASN A 4 2.02 -9.59 -14.69
N THR A 5 1.06 -8.83 -14.16
CA THR A 5 0.49 -9.10 -12.82
C THR A 5 -0.77 -9.94 -13.00
N THR A 6 -0.79 -11.11 -12.41
CA THR A 6 -1.95 -12.02 -12.44
C THR A 6 -2.39 -12.32 -11.00
N GLY A 7 -3.68 -12.61 -10.82
CA GLY A 7 -4.23 -13.01 -9.54
C GLY A 7 -4.93 -14.36 -9.61
N THR A 8 -4.74 -15.18 -8.61
CA THR A 8 -5.50 -16.42 -8.38
C THR A 8 -6.33 -16.27 -7.12
N ILE A 9 -7.50 -16.91 -7.07
CA ILE A 9 -8.40 -16.81 -5.93
C ILE A 9 -8.58 -18.18 -5.29
N THR A 10 -8.54 -18.19 -3.96
CA THR A 10 -9.07 -19.29 -3.16
C THR A 10 -10.19 -18.74 -2.29
N GLU A 11 -11.38 -19.32 -2.40
CA GLU A 11 -12.49 -18.99 -1.52
C GLU A 11 -12.28 -19.66 -0.17
N GLU A 12 -12.18 -18.86 0.88
CA GLU A 12 -12.16 -19.38 2.24
C GLU A 12 -13.59 -19.49 2.74
N THR A 13 -14.11 -20.71 2.77
CA THR A 13 -15.45 -20.99 3.36
C THR A 13 -15.40 -20.77 4.85
N VAL A 14 -15.93 -19.66 5.30
CA VAL A 14 -16.09 -19.34 6.72
C VAL A 14 -17.54 -19.64 7.14
N PRO A 15 -17.81 -20.17 8.38
CA PRO A 15 -19.13 -20.64 8.78
C PRO A 15 -20.24 -19.60 8.65
N ALA A 16 -21.50 -20.03 8.60
CA ALA A 16 -22.76 -19.39 8.18
C ALA A 16 -23.12 -17.95 8.65
N ARG A 17 -22.25 -17.22 9.31
CA ARG A 17 -22.32 -15.76 9.55
C ARG A 17 -21.34 -14.97 8.70
N ALA A 18 -20.68 -15.62 7.78
CA ALA A 18 -19.49 -15.12 7.17
C ALA A 18 -19.80 -14.48 5.84
N ARG A 19 -19.16 -13.37 5.69
CA ARG A 19 -18.97 -12.62 4.47
C ARG A 19 -18.08 -13.41 3.54
N PRO A 20 -18.26 -13.29 2.24
CA PRO A 20 -17.27 -13.83 1.31
C PRO A 20 -15.91 -13.24 1.62
N VAL A 21 -14.97 -14.10 1.97
CA VAL A 21 -13.58 -13.73 2.18
C VAL A 21 -12.75 -14.53 1.19
N TYR A 22 -12.01 -13.83 0.36
CA TYR A 22 -11.13 -14.45 -0.62
C TYR A 22 -9.68 -14.23 -0.23
N GLN A 23 -8.84 -15.21 -0.52
CA GLN A 23 -7.39 -15.05 -0.57
C GLN A 23 -6.98 -14.94 -2.04
N ALA A 24 -6.48 -13.79 -2.44
CA ALA A 24 -5.89 -13.62 -3.75
C ALA A 24 -4.38 -13.79 -3.65
N VAL A 25 -3.81 -14.65 -4.46
CA VAL A 25 -2.35 -14.74 -4.64
C VAL A 25 -1.99 -13.91 -5.86
N ILE A 26 -1.28 -12.83 -5.64
CA ILE A 26 -0.87 -11.88 -6.68
C ILE A 26 0.55 -12.23 -7.08
N THR A 27 0.71 -12.70 -8.32
CA THR A 27 2.00 -13.07 -8.90
C THR A 27 2.46 -12.01 -9.87
N ILE A 28 3.68 -11.54 -9.68
CA ILE A 28 4.30 -10.52 -10.52
C ILE A 28 5.54 -11.11 -11.17
N THR A 29 5.73 -10.80 -12.44
CA THR A 29 6.93 -11.13 -13.19
C THR A 29 7.64 -9.84 -13.57
N ASN A 30 8.91 -9.71 -13.21
CA ASN A 30 9.75 -8.63 -13.72
C ASN A 30 10.04 -8.91 -15.21
N PRO A 31 9.61 -8.04 -16.13
CA PRO A 31 9.74 -8.30 -17.56
C PRO A 31 11.20 -8.27 -18.07
N GLU A 32 12.09 -7.61 -17.36
CA GLU A 32 13.50 -7.47 -17.76
C GLU A 32 14.32 -8.69 -17.35
N THR A 33 14.06 -9.21 -16.15
CA THR A 33 14.86 -10.30 -15.58
C THR A 33 14.17 -11.67 -15.65
N GLY A 34 12.85 -11.69 -15.84
CA GLY A 34 12.03 -12.90 -15.73
C GLY A 34 11.80 -13.36 -14.29
N ALA A 35 12.34 -12.65 -13.29
CA ALA A 35 12.13 -12.98 -11.89
C ALA A 35 10.65 -12.93 -11.54
N LYS A 36 10.21 -13.90 -10.72
CA LYS A 36 8.80 -14.01 -10.27
C LYS A 36 8.74 -13.98 -8.75
N ALA A 37 7.75 -13.29 -8.24
CA ALA A 37 7.43 -13.31 -6.83
C ALA A 37 5.92 -13.15 -6.63
N SER A 38 5.42 -13.61 -5.48
CA SER A 38 3.99 -13.57 -5.18
C SER A 38 3.75 -13.13 -3.75
N PHE A 39 2.63 -12.49 -3.51
CA PHE A 39 2.13 -12.20 -2.17
C PHE A 39 0.63 -12.43 -2.08
N ALA A 40 0.14 -12.62 -0.86
CA ALA A 40 -1.26 -12.83 -0.59
C ALA A 40 -1.95 -11.52 -0.21
N ALA A 41 -3.15 -11.30 -0.75
CA ALA A 41 -4.07 -10.26 -0.32
C ALA A 41 -5.38 -10.90 0.15
N LYS A 42 -5.90 -10.43 1.28
CA LYS A 42 -7.18 -10.85 1.81
C LYS A 42 -8.25 -9.84 1.39
N LEU A 43 -9.30 -10.34 0.73
CA LEU A 43 -10.39 -9.53 0.24
C LEU A 43 -11.67 -9.89 1.01
N ASN A 44 -12.21 -8.91 1.72
CA ASN A 44 -13.50 -9.02 2.40
C ASN A 44 -14.54 -8.27 1.56
N VAL A 45 -15.53 -9.00 1.06
CA VAL A 45 -16.53 -8.47 0.13
C VAL A 45 -17.89 -8.45 0.79
N PRO A 46 -18.72 -7.39 0.60
CA PRO A 46 -20.08 -7.37 1.13
C PRO A 46 -20.96 -8.43 0.44
N THR A 47 -21.91 -8.97 1.17
CA THR A 47 -22.96 -9.85 0.62
C THR A 47 -23.96 -9.05 -0.21
N ASP A 48 -24.75 -9.72 -1.08
CA ASP A 48 -25.80 -9.08 -1.86
C ASP A 48 -26.79 -8.31 -0.98
N ALA A 49 -27.16 -8.89 0.16
CA ALA A 49 -28.05 -8.23 1.12
C ALA A 49 -27.44 -6.94 1.70
N GLN A 50 -26.12 -6.93 1.95
CA GLN A 50 -25.43 -5.73 2.43
C GLN A 50 -25.34 -4.68 1.32
N ILE A 51 -25.06 -5.10 0.08
CA ILE A 51 -25.02 -4.19 -1.07
C ILE A 51 -26.39 -3.54 -1.27
N LEU A 52 -27.44 -4.35 -1.32
CA LEU A 52 -28.80 -3.86 -1.51
C LEU A 52 -29.22 -2.93 -0.37
N ALA A 53 -28.92 -3.28 0.89
CA ALA A 53 -29.25 -2.45 2.04
C ALA A 53 -28.50 -1.10 2.03
N ALA A 54 -27.24 -1.09 1.58
CA ALA A 54 -26.41 0.11 1.57
C ALA A 54 -26.70 1.05 0.38
N TRP A 55 -26.92 0.48 -0.81
CA TRP A 55 -27.03 1.23 -2.06
C TRP A 55 -28.47 1.37 -2.57
N GLY A 56 -29.44 0.61 -2.02
CA GLY A 56 -30.81 0.56 -2.50
C GLY A 56 -30.99 -0.17 -3.84
N GLU A 57 -29.94 -0.74 -4.39
CA GLU A 57 -29.92 -1.47 -5.66
C GLU A 57 -28.83 -2.56 -5.65
N GLU A 58 -28.97 -3.54 -6.51
CA GLU A 58 -27.92 -4.51 -6.78
C GLU A 58 -26.77 -3.86 -7.54
N LYS A 59 -25.54 -4.28 -7.25
CA LYS A 59 -24.34 -3.83 -7.97
C LYS A 59 -23.47 -5.04 -8.30
N ASP A 60 -22.99 -5.09 -9.53
CA ASP A 60 -22.06 -6.12 -9.96
C ASP A 60 -20.71 -5.99 -9.27
N GLN A 61 -20.24 -4.77 -9.07
CA GLN A 61 -19.00 -4.45 -8.38
C GLN A 61 -19.21 -3.26 -7.43
N VAL A 62 -18.47 -3.26 -6.32
CA VAL A 62 -18.56 -2.23 -5.27
C VAL A 62 -17.22 -1.53 -5.07
N PRO A 63 -17.23 -0.28 -4.60
CA PRO A 63 -16.01 0.39 -4.14
C PRO A 63 -15.35 -0.38 -3.00
N PHE A 64 -14.05 -0.23 -2.85
CA PHE A 64 -13.32 -0.91 -1.79
C PHE A 64 -12.17 -0.06 -1.23
N VAL A 65 -11.71 -0.45 -0.06
CA VAL A 65 -10.59 0.17 0.64
C VAL A 65 -9.42 -0.81 0.63
N ILE A 66 -8.23 -0.36 0.20
CA ILE A 66 -6.97 -1.05 0.47
C ILE A 66 -6.41 -0.48 1.77
N ASP A 67 -6.25 -1.35 2.78
CA ASP A 67 -5.61 -0.99 4.05
C ASP A 67 -4.21 -1.61 4.09
N ILE A 68 -3.19 -0.78 3.90
CA ILE A 68 -1.79 -1.20 3.93
C ILE A 68 -1.44 -1.64 5.36
N GLY A 69 -1.02 -2.90 5.49
CA GLY A 69 -0.67 -3.49 6.78
C GLY A 69 -1.85 -3.91 7.64
N GLY A 70 -3.09 -3.61 7.25
CA GLY A 70 -4.29 -4.03 7.98
C GLY A 70 -4.41 -3.45 9.38
N THR A 71 -3.83 -2.27 9.61
CA THR A 71 -3.71 -1.65 10.95
C THR A 71 -4.56 -0.40 11.13
N SER A 72 -5.36 -0.05 10.13
CA SER A 72 -6.27 1.11 10.23
C SER A 72 -7.47 0.83 11.14
N ALA A 73 -8.22 1.88 11.43
CA ALA A 73 -9.47 1.78 12.20
C ALA A 73 -10.62 1.13 11.40
N PHE A 74 -10.43 0.86 10.12
CA PHE A 74 -11.46 0.25 9.28
C PHE A 74 -11.62 -1.24 9.59
N SER A 75 -12.83 -1.65 9.91
CA SER A 75 -13.17 -3.06 10.05
C SER A 75 -13.94 -3.55 8.83
N ALA A 76 -13.67 -4.80 8.42
CA ALA A 76 -14.43 -5.42 7.34
C ALA A 76 -15.94 -5.45 7.65
N ALA A 77 -16.32 -5.60 8.94
CA ALA A 77 -17.72 -5.56 9.36
C ALA A 77 -18.40 -4.23 9.02
N ASN A 78 -17.74 -3.14 9.37
CA ASN A 78 -18.30 -1.81 9.16
C ASN A 78 -18.34 -1.46 7.66
N LEU A 79 -17.24 -1.70 6.94
CA LEU A 79 -17.19 -1.42 5.50
C LEU A 79 -18.20 -2.25 4.72
N ASN A 80 -18.24 -3.57 4.94
CA ASN A 80 -19.22 -4.40 4.27
C ASN A 80 -20.67 -4.04 4.61
N GLY A 81 -20.94 -3.62 5.86
CA GLY A 81 -22.25 -3.09 6.26
C GLY A 81 -22.65 -1.82 5.52
N GLN A 82 -21.69 -1.06 5.02
CA GLN A 82 -21.87 0.12 4.19
C GLN A 82 -21.76 -0.17 2.69
N GLY A 83 -21.67 -1.45 2.29
CA GLY A 83 -21.58 -1.86 0.89
C GLY A 83 -20.20 -1.68 0.25
N TYR A 84 -19.13 -1.54 1.05
CA TYR A 84 -17.74 -1.41 0.59
C TYR A 84 -16.96 -2.69 0.85
N GLY A 85 -16.02 -3.03 -0.04
CA GLY A 85 -15.03 -4.07 0.21
C GLY A 85 -13.86 -3.57 1.07
N LEU A 86 -13.11 -4.53 1.64
CA LEU A 86 -11.82 -4.26 2.31
C LEU A 86 -10.77 -5.24 1.80
N VAL A 87 -9.66 -4.71 1.33
CA VAL A 87 -8.48 -5.47 0.92
C VAL A 87 -7.34 -5.17 1.87
N THR A 88 -6.72 -6.22 2.40
CA THR A 88 -5.54 -6.10 3.27
C THR A 88 -4.45 -7.03 2.79
N PHE A 89 -3.20 -6.65 3.02
CA PHE A 89 -2.03 -7.49 2.77
C PHE A 89 -0.97 -7.24 3.84
N LYS A 90 -0.08 -8.20 4.03
CA LYS A 90 1.00 -8.08 4.99
C LYS A 90 2.17 -7.34 4.36
N ALA A 91 2.29 -6.06 4.68
CA ALA A 91 3.29 -5.18 4.11
C ALA A 91 4.73 -5.66 4.34
N THR A 92 4.99 -6.33 5.48
CA THR A 92 6.31 -6.88 5.81
C THR A 92 6.73 -8.06 4.95
N ASP A 93 5.80 -8.74 4.27
CA ASP A 93 6.14 -9.78 3.29
C ASP A 93 6.63 -9.16 1.97
N ILE A 94 6.21 -7.92 1.69
CA ILE A 94 6.65 -7.17 0.52
C ILE A 94 8.07 -6.63 0.73
N TYR A 95 8.28 -5.97 1.86
CA TYR A 95 9.55 -5.41 2.27
C TYR A 95 9.58 -5.33 3.80
N PRO A 96 10.62 -5.83 4.47
CA PRO A 96 10.70 -5.83 5.92
C PRO A 96 10.58 -4.42 6.50
N ASP A 97 9.88 -4.32 7.62
CA ASP A 97 9.81 -3.12 8.45
C ASP A 97 10.89 -3.18 9.53
N ASP A 98 12.12 -3.23 9.11
CA ASP A 98 13.25 -3.33 10.02
C ASP A 98 13.75 -1.93 10.41
N SER A 99 13.13 -1.39 11.42
CA SER A 99 13.55 -0.12 12.01
C SER A 99 14.69 -0.28 13.01
N ASN A 100 15.05 -1.51 13.38
CA ASN A 100 15.95 -1.84 14.47
C ASN A 100 17.18 -2.64 14.04
N ALA A 101 17.35 -2.92 12.75
CA ALA A 101 18.52 -3.61 12.27
C ALA A 101 19.78 -2.81 12.55
N ASP A 102 20.61 -3.34 13.42
CA ASP A 102 21.82 -2.66 13.82
C ASP A 102 22.91 -2.70 12.72
N ASP A 103 22.98 -3.71 11.87
CA ASP A 103 24.06 -3.84 10.88
C ASP A 103 23.69 -4.57 9.58
N GLY A 104 22.55 -5.14 9.48
CA GLY A 104 22.10 -5.86 8.30
C GLY A 104 20.64 -5.64 8.05
N ILE A 105 20.32 -4.68 7.20
CA ILE A 105 18.94 -4.52 6.78
C ILE A 105 18.55 -5.78 6.06
N ASP A 106 17.69 -6.56 6.69
CA ASP A 106 17.01 -7.62 5.98
C ASP A 106 16.18 -6.98 4.87
N ARG A 107 16.60 -7.21 3.64
CA ARG A 107 15.91 -6.77 2.45
C ARG A 107 15.17 -7.92 1.77
N ALA A 108 15.03 -9.05 2.47
CA ALA A 108 14.26 -10.16 1.96
C ALA A 108 12.79 -9.76 1.82
N GLY A 109 12.18 -10.07 0.68
CA GLY A 109 10.77 -9.79 0.42
C GLY A 109 10.41 -9.89 -1.06
N VAL A 110 9.14 -9.80 -1.33
CA VAL A 110 8.60 -9.88 -2.70
C VAL A 110 9.22 -8.79 -3.60
N TYR A 111 9.32 -7.57 -3.08
CA TYR A 111 9.86 -6.46 -3.84
C TYR A 111 11.32 -6.67 -4.23
N THR A 112 12.17 -7.05 -3.28
CA THR A 112 13.60 -7.23 -3.53
C THR A 112 13.93 -8.50 -4.32
N THR A 113 13.04 -9.49 -4.31
CA THR A 113 13.14 -10.64 -5.22
C THR A 113 13.01 -10.20 -6.69
N LEU A 114 12.13 -9.22 -6.94
CA LEU A 114 11.91 -8.70 -8.29
C LEU A 114 12.89 -7.59 -8.68
N TYR A 115 13.28 -6.77 -7.70
CA TYR A 115 14.14 -5.60 -7.85
C TYR A 115 15.24 -5.63 -6.79
N PRO A 116 16.32 -6.41 -7.02
CA PRO A 116 17.40 -6.56 -6.06
C PRO A 116 18.05 -5.21 -5.71
N TYR A 117 18.37 -5.05 -4.43
CA TYR A 117 19.09 -3.87 -3.98
C TYR A 117 20.55 -3.91 -4.47
N ASP A 118 20.98 -2.82 -5.10
CA ASP A 118 22.39 -2.60 -5.45
C ASP A 118 23.00 -1.52 -4.55
N ALA A 119 23.96 -1.92 -3.72
CA ALA A 119 24.68 -0.99 -2.85
C ALA A 119 25.51 0.05 -3.63
N ASN A 120 25.89 -0.24 -4.87
CA ASN A 120 26.63 0.69 -5.73
C ASN A 120 25.71 1.72 -6.39
N ASP A 121 24.41 1.40 -6.48
CA ASP A 121 23.38 2.28 -7.05
C ASP A 121 22.26 2.59 -6.08
N TYR A 122 22.60 2.76 -4.81
CA TYR A 122 21.63 2.98 -3.73
C TYR A 122 20.72 4.19 -3.95
N LYS A 123 21.10 5.14 -4.79
CA LYS A 123 20.30 6.34 -5.08
C LYS A 123 19.04 6.02 -5.89
N HIS A 124 19.04 4.93 -6.64
CA HIS A 124 17.90 4.45 -7.39
C HIS A 124 17.15 3.31 -6.68
N ALA A 125 17.61 2.92 -5.49
CA ALA A 125 16.94 1.90 -4.69
C ALA A 125 15.69 2.46 -4.03
N SER A 126 14.62 1.67 -4.02
CA SER A 126 13.38 1.99 -3.31
C SER A 126 13.46 1.50 -1.86
N GLY A 127 12.94 2.31 -0.94
CA GLY A 127 12.77 1.95 0.45
C GLY A 127 11.43 1.27 0.72
N ALA A 128 11.21 0.83 1.96
CA ALA A 128 10.02 0.09 2.39
C ALA A 128 8.70 0.82 2.04
N LEU A 129 8.62 2.14 2.24
CA LEU A 129 7.40 2.90 1.94
C LEU A 129 7.01 2.80 0.46
N MET A 130 7.97 2.90 -0.45
CA MET A 130 7.71 2.77 -1.88
C MET A 130 7.39 1.34 -2.28
N ALA A 131 8.05 0.35 -1.67
CA ALA A 131 7.76 -1.05 -1.91
C ALA A 131 6.34 -1.43 -1.46
N TRP A 132 5.89 -0.94 -0.31
CA TRP A 132 4.50 -1.14 0.16
C TRP A 132 3.48 -0.44 -0.74
N SER A 133 3.79 0.77 -1.20
CA SER A 133 2.98 1.51 -2.16
C SER A 133 2.87 0.77 -3.49
N TRP A 134 3.99 0.27 -3.99
CA TRP A 134 4.03 -0.55 -5.19
C TRP A 134 3.13 -1.79 -5.05
N ALA A 135 3.15 -2.50 -3.93
CA ALA A 135 2.31 -3.67 -3.72
C ALA A 135 0.81 -3.32 -3.75
N ALA A 136 0.42 -2.19 -3.17
CA ALA A 136 -0.96 -1.71 -3.26
C ALA A 136 -1.37 -1.44 -4.73
N SER A 137 -0.50 -0.83 -5.53
CA SER A 137 -0.71 -0.64 -6.98
C SER A 137 -0.80 -1.97 -7.73
N GLN A 138 -0.02 -3.00 -7.32
CA GLN A 138 -0.12 -4.34 -7.92
C GLN A 138 -1.46 -5.01 -7.62
N ILE A 139 -2.07 -4.76 -6.46
CA ILE A 139 -3.42 -5.24 -6.14
C ILE A 139 -4.42 -4.64 -7.13
N VAL A 140 -4.39 -3.32 -7.38
CA VAL A 140 -5.27 -2.68 -8.36
C VAL A 140 -5.05 -3.28 -9.75
N THR A 141 -3.80 -3.44 -10.17
CA THR A 141 -3.47 -4.05 -11.46
C THR A 141 -3.99 -5.49 -11.57
N ALA A 142 -3.89 -6.29 -10.51
CA ALA A 142 -4.43 -7.65 -10.51
C ALA A 142 -5.96 -7.66 -10.63
N LEU A 143 -6.65 -6.70 -10.00
CA LEU A 143 -8.10 -6.58 -10.10
C LEU A 143 -8.57 -6.16 -11.51
N GLU A 144 -7.76 -5.41 -12.25
CA GLU A 144 -8.03 -5.01 -13.63
C GLU A 144 -7.76 -6.10 -14.67
N ASN A 145 -6.92 -7.06 -14.33
CA ASN A 145 -6.50 -8.11 -15.26
C ASN A 145 -7.38 -9.36 -15.15
N PRO A 146 -7.51 -10.15 -16.24
CA PRO A 146 -8.15 -11.45 -16.20
C PRO A 146 -7.52 -12.34 -15.12
N ALA A 147 -8.37 -12.98 -14.33
CA ALA A 147 -7.92 -13.95 -13.36
C ALA A 147 -7.52 -15.25 -14.07
N GLU A 148 -6.61 -16.00 -13.46
CA GLU A 148 -6.10 -17.24 -14.05
C GLU A 148 -7.23 -18.24 -14.35
N GLY A 149 -7.25 -18.75 -15.57
CA GLY A 149 -8.23 -19.74 -16.01
C GLY A 149 -9.61 -19.20 -16.40
N THR A 150 -9.78 -17.88 -16.47
CA THR A 150 -11.05 -17.24 -16.85
C THR A 150 -10.83 -16.01 -17.72
N SER A 151 -11.87 -15.58 -18.43
CA SER A 151 -11.89 -14.31 -19.17
C SER A 151 -12.33 -13.11 -18.29
N LEU A 152 -12.88 -13.38 -17.11
CA LEU A 152 -13.29 -12.33 -16.18
C LEU A 152 -12.08 -11.73 -15.48
N THR A 153 -12.12 -10.44 -15.24
CA THR A 153 -11.11 -9.80 -14.39
C THR A 153 -11.23 -10.30 -12.96
N LEU A 154 -10.15 -10.21 -12.20
CA LEU A 154 -10.20 -10.54 -10.79
C LEU A 154 -11.23 -9.69 -10.06
N GLY A 155 -11.32 -8.38 -10.42
CA GLY A 155 -12.30 -7.46 -9.85
C GLY A 155 -13.74 -7.88 -10.11
N GLU A 156 -14.07 -8.37 -11.31
CA GLU A 156 -15.39 -8.92 -11.63
C GLU A 156 -15.71 -10.17 -10.82
N LEU A 157 -14.74 -11.09 -10.70
CA LEU A 157 -14.93 -12.32 -9.92
C LEU A 157 -15.18 -12.05 -8.44
N VAL A 158 -14.48 -11.11 -7.83
CA VAL A 158 -14.59 -10.77 -6.41
C VAL A 158 -15.52 -9.59 -6.14
N ARG A 159 -16.12 -9.02 -7.20
CA ARG A 159 -17.06 -7.91 -7.13
C ARG A 159 -16.48 -6.62 -6.53
N LEU A 160 -15.21 -6.36 -6.77
CA LEU A 160 -14.52 -5.13 -6.39
C LEU A 160 -14.24 -4.28 -7.64
N ASP A 161 -14.62 -3.01 -7.62
CA ASP A 161 -14.45 -2.07 -8.72
C ASP A 161 -13.08 -1.37 -8.63
N PRO A 162 -12.08 -1.75 -9.44
CA PRO A 162 -10.76 -1.13 -9.38
C PRO A 162 -10.77 0.36 -9.71
N ALA A 163 -11.77 0.85 -10.45
CA ALA A 163 -11.91 2.27 -10.73
C ALA A 163 -12.40 3.09 -9.51
N LYS A 164 -12.80 2.43 -8.44
CA LYS A 164 -13.28 3.06 -7.20
C LYS A 164 -12.47 2.62 -6.00
N THR A 165 -11.15 2.69 -6.12
CA THR A 165 -10.21 2.30 -5.08
C THR A 165 -9.98 3.43 -4.09
N VAL A 166 -10.18 3.14 -2.81
CA VAL A 166 -9.78 3.98 -1.68
C VAL A 166 -8.55 3.35 -1.04
N ILE A 167 -7.58 4.16 -0.63
CA ILE A 167 -6.39 3.67 0.07
C ILE A 167 -6.24 4.28 1.44
N THR A 168 -5.83 3.47 2.41
CA THR A 168 -5.54 3.88 3.78
C THR A 168 -4.36 3.10 4.36
N GLY A 169 -3.95 3.51 5.54
CA GLY A 169 -2.95 2.88 6.37
C GLY A 169 -2.70 3.72 7.60
N HIS A 170 -2.24 3.12 8.68
CA HIS A 170 -1.93 3.81 9.93
C HIS A 170 -0.42 4.06 10.06
N SER A 171 -0.03 5.23 10.61
CA SER A 171 1.35 5.59 10.90
C SER A 171 2.24 5.54 9.63
N ARG A 172 3.28 4.71 9.61
CA ARG A 172 4.14 4.51 8.44
C ARG A 172 3.40 3.97 7.21
N TYR A 173 2.38 3.16 7.42
CA TYR A 173 1.51 2.69 6.32
C TYR A 173 0.61 3.80 5.78
N GLY A 174 0.25 4.79 6.60
CA GLY A 174 -0.41 6.01 6.14
C GLY A 174 0.48 6.82 5.19
N LYS A 175 1.80 6.88 5.44
CA LYS A 175 2.76 7.45 4.48
C LYS A 175 2.78 6.67 3.17
N ALA A 176 2.82 5.33 3.24
CA ALA A 176 2.77 4.51 2.05
C ALA A 176 1.47 4.70 1.25
N ALA A 177 0.33 4.85 1.94
CA ALA A 177 -0.94 5.17 1.30
C ALA A 177 -0.88 6.50 0.53
N MET A 178 -0.25 7.52 1.11
CA MET A 178 -0.02 8.80 0.42
C MET A 178 0.86 8.62 -0.83
N PHE A 179 1.94 7.87 -0.73
CA PHE A 179 2.80 7.58 -1.88
C PHE A 179 2.04 6.82 -2.97
N THR A 180 1.21 5.84 -2.58
CA THR A 180 0.39 5.13 -3.56
C THR A 180 -0.51 6.09 -4.32
N ALA A 181 -1.28 6.93 -3.62
CA ALA A 181 -2.17 7.89 -4.25
C ALA A 181 -1.43 8.97 -5.08
N ALA A 182 -0.16 9.23 -4.73
CA ALA A 182 0.66 10.18 -5.46
C ALA A 182 1.14 9.65 -6.82
N PHE A 183 1.42 8.37 -6.90
CA PHE A 183 2.04 7.75 -8.07
C PHE A 183 1.12 6.83 -8.85
N ASP A 184 -0.10 6.58 -8.37
CA ASP A 184 -1.10 5.76 -9.04
C ASP A 184 -2.42 6.52 -9.18
N ASP A 185 -2.69 7.01 -10.38
CA ASP A 185 -3.87 7.82 -10.71
C ASP A 185 -5.20 7.03 -10.61
N ARG A 186 -5.14 5.70 -10.44
CA ARG A 186 -6.31 4.85 -10.23
C ARG A 186 -6.85 4.92 -8.80
N ILE A 187 -6.07 5.47 -7.87
CA ILE A 187 -6.51 5.68 -6.49
C ILE A 187 -7.43 6.89 -6.43
N SER A 188 -8.72 6.64 -6.22
CA SER A 188 -9.75 7.68 -6.21
C SER A 188 -9.73 8.52 -4.94
N ILE A 189 -9.43 7.92 -3.78
CA ILE A 189 -9.44 8.59 -2.48
C ILE A 189 -8.30 8.04 -1.62
N CYS A 190 -7.57 8.94 -0.98
CA CYS A 190 -6.55 8.59 0.02
C CYS A 190 -6.97 9.08 1.41
N VAL A 191 -7.02 8.16 2.38
CA VAL A 191 -7.35 8.44 3.78
C VAL A 191 -6.18 8.03 4.67
N PRO A 192 -5.09 8.80 4.69
CA PRO A 192 -3.92 8.45 5.48
C PRO A 192 -4.20 8.72 6.96
N SER A 193 -3.95 7.73 7.82
CA SER A 193 -4.20 7.82 9.26
C SER A 193 -2.91 8.01 10.04
N GLU A 194 -2.85 9.05 10.85
CA GLU A 194 -1.77 9.32 11.82
C GLU A 194 -0.36 9.08 11.26
N CYS A 195 -0.05 9.69 10.12
CA CYS A 195 1.18 9.43 9.35
C CYS A 195 2.49 9.69 10.10
N GLY A 196 2.43 10.27 11.30
CA GLY A 196 3.58 10.56 12.13
C GLY A 196 4.56 11.56 11.50
N GLY A 197 5.77 11.64 12.03
CA GLY A 197 6.83 12.48 11.47
C GLY A 197 7.13 12.12 10.02
N SER A 198 7.35 13.14 9.19
CA SER A 198 7.54 13.02 7.73
C SER A 198 6.30 12.56 6.95
N GLY A 199 5.11 12.68 7.56
CA GLY A 199 3.83 12.51 6.88
C GLY A 199 3.26 13.85 6.41
N ILE A 200 1.98 14.07 6.68
CA ILE A 200 1.23 15.29 6.26
C ILE A 200 1.54 16.50 7.17
N GLN A 201 2.27 16.30 8.24
CA GLN A 201 2.50 17.32 9.26
C GLN A 201 3.24 18.52 8.68
N SER A 202 2.79 19.72 9.04
CA SER A 202 3.54 20.94 8.78
C SER A 202 4.77 20.99 9.69
N TYR A 203 5.94 21.03 9.10
CA TYR A 203 7.20 21.20 9.84
C TYR A 203 7.41 22.64 10.35
N ARG A 204 6.57 23.56 9.89
CA ARG A 204 6.66 24.99 10.28
C ARG A 204 5.97 25.28 11.60
N TYR A 205 5.16 24.35 12.10
CA TYR A 205 4.42 24.51 13.35
C TYR A 205 4.77 23.40 14.33
N LYS A 206 4.80 23.76 15.61
CA LYS A 206 4.91 22.76 16.69
C LYS A 206 3.63 21.92 16.72
N VAL A 207 3.77 20.63 16.50
CA VAL A 207 2.71 19.67 16.74
C VAL A 207 3.01 19.00 18.07
N GLU A 208 2.04 18.94 18.98
CA GLU A 208 2.16 18.32 20.29
C GLU A 208 3.32 18.86 21.15
N GLY A 209 3.65 20.14 21.01
CA GLY A 209 4.72 20.78 21.80
C GLY A 209 6.15 20.39 21.42
N LYS A 210 6.34 19.56 20.41
CA LYS A 210 7.66 19.12 19.91
C LYS A 210 7.92 19.68 18.53
N ILE A 211 9.11 20.23 18.30
CA ILE A 211 9.63 20.40 16.96
C ILE A 211 10.10 19.02 16.52
N PHE A 212 9.47 18.45 15.51
CA PHE A 212 9.98 17.23 14.93
C PHE A 212 11.34 17.52 14.30
N ASN A 213 12.38 17.04 14.94
CA ASN A 213 13.71 17.13 14.39
C ASN A 213 13.90 15.93 13.43
N PHE A 214 13.71 16.17 12.14
CA PHE A 214 13.89 15.19 11.09
C PHE A 214 15.30 14.55 11.12
N ASN A 215 16.28 15.26 11.68
CA ASN A 215 17.68 14.89 11.63
C ASN A 215 18.08 13.71 12.51
N THR A 216 17.36 13.42 13.58
CA THR A 216 17.94 12.55 14.61
C THR A 216 17.61 11.07 14.47
N SER A 217 16.50 10.70 13.84
CA SER A 217 16.16 9.27 13.71
C SER A 217 16.12 8.75 12.29
N ALA A 218 15.62 9.52 11.34
CA ALA A 218 15.50 9.06 9.96
C ALA A 218 16.86 9.05 9.23
N TYR A 219 17.68 10.08 9.48
CA TYR A 219 19.01 10.16 8.84
C TYR A 219 20.06 9.27 9.50
N ALA A 220 20.06 9.13 10.82
CA ALA A 220 20.90 8.15 11.48
C ALA A 220 20.59 6.71 11.01
N LYS A 221 19.35 6.45 10.64
CA LYS A 221 18.96 5.19 10.00
C LYS A 221 19.39 5.11 8.53
N ALA A 222 19.36 6.21 7.80
CA ALA A 222 19.87 6.25 6.43
C ALA A 222 21.38 5.98 6.38
N ASP A 223 22.15 6.48 7.34
CA ASP A 223 23.57 6.14 7.48
C ASP A 223 23.79 4.64 7.68
N ARG A 224 22.98 4.01 8.51
CA ARG A 224 23.03 2.56 8.72
C ARG A 224 22.57 1.79 7.49
N VAL A 225 21.53 2.30 6.80
CA VAL A 225 20.96 1.68 5.60
C VAL A 225 21.94 1.69 4.45
N TYR A 226 22.66 2.79 4.29
CA TYR A 226 23.51 2.99 3.11
C TYR A 226 25.00 2.84 3.41
N GLY A 227 25.37 2.57 4.65
CA GLY A 227 26.78 2.44 5.05
C GLY A 227 27.60 3.70 4.78
N LYS A 228 26.96 4.88 4.80
CA LYS A 228 27.58 6.15 4.50
C LYS A 228 27.60 7.04 5.74
N THR A 229 28.78 7.50 6.09
CA THR A 229 29.00 8.48 7.16
C THR A 229 28.64 9.91 6.72
N GLU A 230 28.46 10.16 5.44
CA GLU A 230 28.06 11.44 4.89
C GLU A 230 26.60 11.40 4.43
N VAL A 231 25.67 11.49 5.35
CA VAL A 231 24.33 11.89 5.02
C VAL A 231 24.37 13.37 4.68
N PRO A 232 23.88 13.79 3.51
CA PRO A 232 23.78 15.21 3.21
C PRO A 232 23.01 15.87 4.35
N THR A 233 23.64 16.82 5.03
CA THR A 233 22.95 17.65 6.01
C THR A 233 21.90 18.47 5.27
N VAL A 234 20.71 17.90 5.15
CA VAL A 234 19.57 18.61 4.61
C VAL A 234 19.08 19.50 5.74
N SER A 235 19.48 20.75 5.67
CA SER A 235 18.86 21.74 6.53
C SER A 235 17.40 21.89 6.13
N TYR A 236 16.51 21.95 7.11
CA TYR A 236 15.11 22.27 6.92
C TYR A 236 14.96 23.45 5.94
N GLY A 237 14.18 23.25 4.90
CA GLY A 237 13.90 24.25 3.89
C GLY A 237 14.77 24.20 2.62
N LYS A 238 15.70 23.26 2.51
CA LYS A 238 16.49 23.09 1.30
C LYS A 238 16.31 21.69 0.68
N GLY A 239 15.24 21.53 -0.07
CA GLY A 239 15.03 20.40 -0.98
C GLY A 239 14.72 19.05 -0.31
N ASN A 240 13.94 18.23 -0.96
CA ASN A 240 13.66 16.81 -0.70
C ASN A 240 12.86 16.43 0.54
N SER A 241 12.32 17.35 1.30
CA SER A 241 11.36 17.01 2.34
C SER A 241 9.94 17.13 1.82
N TRP A 242 9.09 16.22 2.27
CA TRP A 242 7.67 16.33 2.10
C TRP A 242 7.18 17.57 2.86
N PHE A 243 6.84 18.61 2.12
CA PHE A 243 6.16 19.76 2.69
C PHE A 243 4.65 19.59 2.57
N PRO A 244 3.86 20.24 3.43
CA PRO A 244 2.40 20.28 3.29
C PRO A 244 1.95 20.71 1.90
N GLU A 245 2.74 21.56 1.25
CA GLU A 245 2.53 21.99 -0.13
C GLU A 245 2.61 20.82 -1.12
N THR A 246 3.48 19.85 -0.87
CA THR A 246 3.57 18.63 -1.69
C THR A 246 2.35 17.74 -1.45
N ALA A 247 1.91 17.60 -0.20
CA ALA A 247 0.67 16.87 0.11
C ALA A 247 -0.56 17.53 -0.52
N ALA A 248 -0.61 18.87 -0.59
CA ALA A 248 -1.68 19.60 -1.26
C ALA A 248 -1.73 19.32 -2.77
N MET A 249 -0.63 19.00 -3.42
CA MET A 249 -0.61 18.60 -4.83
C MET A 249 -1.34 17.28 -5.09
N PHE A 250 -1.46 16.40 -4.08
CA PHE A 250 -2.17 15.13 -4.20
C PHE A 250 -3.68 15.27 -3.98
N VAL A 251 -4.11 16.32 -3.30
CA VAL A 251 -5.53 16.63 -3.07
C VAL A 251 -6.16 17.33 -4.27
N ALA A 252 -5.36 17.91 -5.14
CA ALA A 252 -5.78 18.69 -6.30
C ALA A 252 -5.94 17.90 -7.61
N ARG A 253 -5.81 16.58 -7.55
CA ARG A 253 -6.00 15.68 -8.70
C ARG A 253 -7.40 15.12 -8.80
#